data_f7ca57561c2bf7944bd7dc7b9c84fb94
#
_entry.id   f7ca57561c2bf7944bd7dc7b9c84fb94
#
_cell.length_a   1.000
_cell.length_b   1.000
_cell.length_c   1.000
_cell.angle_alpha   90.00
_cell.angle_beta   90.00
_cell.angle_gamma   90.00
#
_symmetry.space_group_name_H-M   'P 1'
#
loop_
_entity.id
_entity.type
_entity.pdbx_description
1 polymer ?
#
loop_
_entity_poly.entity_id
_entity_poly.type
_entity_poly.pdbx_seq_one_letter_code
_entity_poly.pdbx_strand_id
1 'polypeptide(L)'
;MFNLKKFIFSFALMFCLFSFAPGIFAYEKSIEDLAAKFNISAEKMDTILADGNKKLVPMVSSDKDFYISLFSEKENSSHMKYYGNGKIMSKNSSEKVFNRRIARMWNGNKPQSLAFIVKEDGKSVGFVAAGPVDNPSCNPEIARVIDKKFAGKGLGTFAAKKLVSVMQELKSLGIYKYEYLISTSKPNNLASRNSILKAGFTTKESIIKTEFGNEKVYKYHFS
;
A
#
# COMPACT_ATOMS: atom_id res chain seq x y z
N MET A 1 55.95 20.29 -21.31
CA MET A 1 55.75 18.99 -20.65
C MET A 1 54.74 19.20 -19.53
N PHE A 2 53.46 19.01 -19.84
CA PHE A 2 52.35 19.17 -18.88
C PHE A 2 52.19 17.88 -18.08
N ASN A 3 52.14 18.00 -16.77
CA ASN A 3 52.23 16.90 -15.81
C ASN A 3 50.87 16.20 -15.64
N LEU A 4 50.69 15.11 -16.37
CA LEU A 4 49.46 14.30 -16.48
C LEU A 4 49.04 13.58 -15.16
N LYS A 5 49.88 13.66 -14.11
CA LYS A 5 49.63 12.97 -12.83
C LYS A 5 48.73 13.72 -11.84
N LYS A 6 48.42 15.00 -12.08
CA LYS A 6 47.50 15.77 -11.19
C LYS A 6 46.04 15.74 -11.59
N PHE A 7 45.70 15.17 -12.75
CA PHE A 7 44.29 15.13 -13.22
C PHE A 7 43.54 13.84 -12.88
N ILE A 8 44.27 12.80 -12.44
CA ILE A 8 43.63 11.49 -12.12
C ILE A 8 43.12 11.46 -10.67
N PHE A 9 43.62 12.33 -9.78
CA PHE A 9 43.16 12.34 -8.36
C PHE A 9 41.88 13.12 -8.08
N SER A 10 41.43 13.97 -9.02
CA SER A 10 40.22 14.77 -8.87
C SER A 10 38.94 14.03 -9.31
N PHE A 11 39.07 12.97 -10.11
CA PHE A 11 37.92 12.20 -10.58
C PHE A 11 37.50 11.05 -9.62
N ALA A 12 38.42 10.57 -8.80
CA ALA A 12 38.15 9.52 -7.83
C ALA A 12 37.43 10.03 -6.56
N LEU A 13 37.59 11.33 -6.23
CA LEU A 13 36.97 11.92 -5.03
C LEU A 13 35.54 12.39 -5.25
N MET A 14 35.07 12.48 -6.52
CA MET A 14 33.69 12.88 -6.87
C MET A 14 32.75 11.68 -6.94
N PHE A 15 33.26 10.45 -6.94
CA PHE A 15 32.44 9.23 -6.94
C PHE A 15 32.13 8.69 -5.54
N CYS A 16 32.75 9.22 -4.48
CA CYS A 16 32.52 8.74 -3.10
C CYS A 16 31.48 9.53 -2.31
N LEU A 17 30.81 10.55 -2.89
CA LEU A 17 29.80 11.36 -2.18
C LEU A 17 28.36 11.08 -2.60
N PHE A 18 28.13 10.09 -3.48
CA PHE A 18 26.80 9.61 -3.82
C PHE A 18 26.62 8.13 -3.46
N SER A 19 26.95 7.77 -2.22
CA SER A 19 26.30 6.58 -1.63
C SER A 19 24.86 6.96 -1.26
N PHE A 20 24.02 7.19 -2.27
CA PHE A 20 22.58 7.23 -2.10
C PHE A 20 22.16 5.91 -1.50
N ALA A 21 21.46 5.95 -0.38
CA ALA A 21 20.88 4.77 0.21
C ALA A 21 20.04 4.05 -0.89
N PRO A 22 20.30 2.78 -1.19
CA PRO A 22 19.63 2.07 -2.30
C PRO A 22 18.11 2.10 -2.25
N GLY A 23 17.53 2.43 -1.07
CA GLY A 23 16.09 2.57 -0.89
C GLY A 23 15.46 3.81 -1.52
N ILE A 24 16.21 4.93 -1.71
CA ILE A 24 15.64 6.16 -2.26
C ILE A 24 15.43 6.03 -3.77
N PHE A 25 16.40 5.45 -4.49
CA PHE A 25 16.28 5.22 -5.93
C PHE A 25 15.22 4.19 -6.30
N ALA A 26 15.14 3.11 -5.52
CA ALA A 26 14.10 2.10 -5.73
C ALA A 26 12.68 2.66 -5.48
N TYR A 27 12.55 3.65 -4.57
CA TYR A 27 11.31 4.32 -4.25
C TYR A 27 10.84 5.24 -5.40
N GLU A 28 11.68 6.16 -5.85
CA GLU A 28 11.36 7.09 -6.94
C GLU A 28 11.01 6.32 -8.22
N LYS A 29 11.79 5.31 -8.56
CA LYS A 29 11.51 4.44 -9.70
C LYS A 29 10.14 3.78 -9.62
N SER A 30 9.75 3.28 -8.45
CA SER A 30 8.44 2.61 -8.30
C SER A 30 7.25 3.56 -8.45
N ILE A 31 7.37 4.85 -8.07
CA ILE A 31 6.31 5.85 -8.31
C ILE A 31 6.23 6.19 -9.79
N GLU A 32 7.36 6.42 -10.44
CA GLU A 32 7.44 6.68 -11.88
C GLU A 32 6.85 5.52 -12.69
N ASP A 33 7.24 4.29 -12.37
CA ASP A 33 6.72 3.09 -13.03
C ASP A 33 5.19 2.95 -12.84
N LEU A 34 4.68 3.22 -11.65
CA LEU A 34 3.23 3.17 -11.40
C LEU A 34 2.50 4.29 -12.11
N ALA A 35 3.02 5.51 -12.07
CA ALA A 35 2.47 6.67 -12.74
C ALA A 35 2.42 6.46 -14.27
N ALA A 36 3.50 5.91 -14.85
CA ALA A 36 3.57 5.58 -16.28
C ALA A 36 2.51 4.56 -16.68
N LYS A 37 2.24 3.53 -15.87
CA LYS A 37 1.17 2.54 -16.13
C LYS A 37 -0.22 3.17 -16.26
N PHE A 38 -0.43 4.32 -15.64
CA PHE A 38 -1.70 5.04 -15.63
C PHE A 38 -1.70 6.30 -16.49
N ASN A 39 -0.58 6.61 -17.16
CA ASN A 39 -0.40 7.84 -17.91
C ASN A 39 -0.68 9.10 -17.06
N ILE A 40 -0.18 9.10 -15.84
CA ILE A 40 -0.24 10.19 -14.86
C ILE A 40 1.19 10.68 -14.63
N SER A 41 1.42 11.97 -14.36
CA SER A 41 2.75 12.45 -13.98
C SER A 41 3.16 11.88 -12.61
N ALA A 42 4.44 11.58 -12.44
CA ALA A 42 4.99 11.10 -11.17
C ALA A 42 4.74 12.11 -10.04
N GLU A 43 4.86 13.42 -10.31
CA GLU A 43 4.58 14.49 -9.37
C GLU A 43 3.12 14.48 -8.87
N LYS A 44 2.17 14.32 -9.79
CA LYS A 44 0.74 14.21 -9.44
C LYS A 44 0.49 12.97 -8.58
N MET A 45 1.06 11.83 -8.97
CA MET A 45 0.94 10.60 -8.21
C MET A 45 1.53 10.77 -6.81
N ASP A 46 2.71 11.38 -6.70
CA ASP A 46 3.38 11.64 -5.42
C ASP A 46 2.52 12.52 -4.50
N THR A 47 1.96 13.59 -5.03
CA THR A 47 1.04 14.48 -4.31
C THR A 47 -0.18 13.74 -3.77
N ILE A 48 -0.76 12.84 -4.56
CA ILE A 48 -1.91 12.02 -4.13
C ILE A 48 -1.50 11.09 -2.98
N LEU A 49 -0.31 10.51 -3.02
CA LEU A 49 0.16 9.50 -2.08
C LEU A 49 0.68 10.07 -0.76
N ALA A 50 1.06 11.34 -0.69
CA ALA A 50 1.71 11.96 0.46
C ALA A 50 0.77 12.86 1.30
N ASP A 51 1.11 13.04 2.59
CA ASP A 51 0.49 14.00 3.52
C ASP A 51 1.45 14.23 4.71
N GLY A 52 2.16 15.36 4.68
CA GLY A 52 3.22 15.66 5.65
C GLY A 52 4.32 14.60 5.68
N ASN A 53 4.57 14.04 6.86
CA ASN A 53 5.57 12.99 7.05
C ASN A 53 5.07 11.57 6.73
N LYS A 54 3.83 11.44 6.25
CA LYS A 54 3.21 10.15 5.91
C LYS A 54 3.09 9.99 4.40
N LYS A 55 3.33 8.79 3.91
CA LYS A 55 3.29 8.49 2.49
C LYS A 55 2.88 7.06 2.21
N LEU A 56 2.13 6.85 1.13
CA LEU A 56 1.98 5.54 0.51
C LEU A 56 3.07 5.37 -0.54
N VAL A 57 3.78 4.25 -0.46
CA VAL A 57 4.84 3.90 -1.41
C VAL A 57 4.41 2.64 -2.14
N PRO A 58 4.43 2.62 -3.49
CA PRO A 58 4.14 1.40 -4.22
C PRO A 58 4.97 0.22 -3.72
N MET A 59 4.30 -0.89 -3.42
CA MET A 59 4.98 -2.07 -2.87
C MET A 59 5.86 -2.72 -3.95
N VAL A 60 7.11 -3.00 -3.61
CA VAL A 60 8.13 -3.61 -4.48
C VAL A 60 8.74 -4.86 -3.84
N SER A 61 9.54 -5.60 -4.60
CA SER A 61 10.10 -6.88 -4.14
C SER A 61 10.99 -6.76 -2.89
N SER A 62 11.64 -5.62 -2.68
CA SER A 62 12.45 -5.35 -1.48
C SER A 62 11.63 -5.17 -0.20
N ASP A 63 10.31 -4.96 -0.30
CA ASP A 63 9.42 -4.84 0.87
C ASP A 63 9.00 -6.20 1.46
N LYS A 64 9.49 -7.30 0.90
CA LYS A 64 9.08 -8.65 1.24
C LYS A 64 9.19 -8.96 2.73
N ASP A 65 10.34 -8.69 3.33
CA ASP A 65 10.58 -9.04 4.73
C ASP A 65 9.70 -8.22 5.67
N PHE A 66 9.53 -6.94 5.40
CA PHE A 66 8.61 -6.09 6.14
C PHE A 66 7.16 -6.59 6.00
N TYR A 67 6.70 -6.90 4.78
CA TYR A 67 5.35 -7.43 4.58
C TYR A 67 5.13 -8.74 5.33
N ILE A 68 6.09 -9.68 5.26
CA ILE A 68 6.00 -10.96 5.97
C ILE A 68 5.91 -10.72 7.48
N SER A 69 6.70 -9.78 8.04
CA SER A 69 6.71 -9.47 9.46
C SER A 69 5.34 -9.00 9.95
N LEU A 70 4.62 -8.18 9.17
CA LEU A 70 3.27 -7.71 9.53
C LEU A 70 2.28 -8.85 9.78
N PHE A 71 2.41 -9.97 9.07
CA PHE A 71 1.44 -11.06 9.09
C PHE A 71 1.91 -12.29 9.88
N SER A 72 3.20 -12.45 10.12
CA SER A 72 3.78 -13.67 10.70
C SER A 72 4.47 -13.47 12.06
N GLU A 73 4.77 -12.24 12.47
CA GLU A 73 5.38 -11.98 13.76
C GLU A 73 4.38 -12.03 14.91
N LYS A 74 4.81 -12.63 16.04
CA LYS A 74 3.98 -12.83 17.23
C LYS A 74 3.52 -11.50 17.85
N GLU A 75 4.31 -10.44 17.72
CA GLU A 75 3.99 -9.09 18.19
C GLU A 75 2.71 -8.55 17.54
N ASN A 76 2.45 -8.91 16.29
CA ASN A 76 1.27 -8.50 15.53
C ASN A 76 0.04 -9.40 15.77
N SER A 77 0.14 -10.47 16.57
CA SER A 77 -0.93 -11.47 16.77
C SER A 77 -2.26 -10.85 17.25
N SER A 78 -2.21 -9.82 18.10
CA SER A 78 -3.40 -9.12 18.60
C SER A 78 -4.18 -8.39 17.50
N HIS A 79 -3.52 -7.97 16.43
CA HIS A 79 -4.16 -7.40 15.23
C HIS A 79 -4.66 -8.49 14.29
N MET A 80 -3.91 -9.57 14.15
CA MET A 80 -4.24 -10.69 13.28
C MET A 80 -5.49 -11.45 13.71
N LYS A 81 -5.92 -11.36 14.99
CA LYS A 81 -7.20 -11.95 15.45
C LYS A 81 -8.43 -11.47 14.66
N TYR A 82 -8.30 -10.33 13.97
CA TYR A 82 -9.37 -9.77 13.14
C TYR A 82 -9.14 -9.99 11.64
N TYR A 83 -8.02 -10.59 11.23
CA TYR A 83 -7.67 -10.79 9.84
C TYR A 83 -7.83 -12.28 9.46
N GLY A 84 -8.53 -12.55 8.35
CA GLY A 84 -8.77 -13.92 7.90
C GLY A 84 -9.32 -14.81 9.02
N ASN A 85 -8.66 -15.94 9.23
CA ASN A 85 -9.03 -16.93 10.24
C ASN A 85 -8.67 -16.54 11.70
N GLY A 86 -8.15 -15.34 11.93
CA GLY A 86 -7.83 -14.84 13.28
C GLY A 86 -6.49 -15.33 13.84
N LYS A 87 -5.65 -15.96 13.04
CA LYS A 87 -4.32 -16.45 13.41
C LYS A 87 -3.24 -15.71 12.62
N ILE A 88 -2.06 -15.61 13.21
CA ILE A 88 -0.87 -15.18 12.45
C ILE A 88 -0.62 -16.17 11.30
N MET A 89 -0.21 -15.65 10.17
CA MET A 89 0.15 -16.47 9.02
C MET A 89 1.54 -17.10 9.22
N SER A 90 1.76 -18.29 8.65
CA SER A 90 3.14 -18.76 8.51
C SER A 90 3.93 -17.87 7.56
N LYS A 91 5.25 -17.77 7.73
CA LYS A 91 6.12 -17.02 6.83
C LYS A 91 5.92 -17.42 5.37
N ASN A 92 5.87 -18.73 5.09
CA ASN A 92 5.64 -19.26 3.74
C ASN A 92 4.27 -18.82 3.16
N SER A 93 3.20 -18.81 3.97
CA SER A 93 1.89 -18.34 3.53
C SER A 93 1.91 -16.85 3.25
N SER A 94 2.54 -16.05 4.11
CA SER A 94 2.69 -14.59 3.93
C SER A 94 3.49 -14.28 2.66
N GLU A 95 4.57 -15.01 2.41
CA GLU A 95 5.39 -14.87 1.21
C GLU A 95 4.60 -15.20 -0.07
N LYS A 96 3.82 -16.27 -0.08
CA LYS A 96 2.96 -16.62 -1.23
C LYS A 96 1.95 -15.49 -1.53
N VAL A 97 1.36 -14.91 -0.49
CA VAL A 97 0.43 -13.78 -0.66
C VAL A 97 1.16 -12.55 -1.17
N PHE A 98 2.34 -12.23 -0.62
CA PHE A 98 3.19 -11.14 -1.09
C PHE A 98 3.51 -11.27 -2.57
N ASN A 99 4.08 -12.41 -2.99
CA ASN A 99 4.47 -12.65 -4.39
C ASN A 99 3.27 -12.52 -5.35
N ARG A 100 2.10 -13.01 -4.96
CA ARG A 100 0.86 -12.84 -5.75
C ARG A 100 0.45 -11.37 -5.86
N ARG A 101 0.61 -10.55 -4.81
CA ARG A 101 0.29 -9.13 -4.84
C ARG A 101 1.25 -8.35 -5.73
N ILE A 102 2.55 -8.63 -5.63
CA ILE A 102 3.57 -8.06 -6.51
C ILE A 102 3.25 -8.40 -7.97
N ALA A 103 2.98 -9.66 -8.28
CA ALA A 103 2.63 -10.07 -9.63
C ALA A 103 1.39 -9.34 -10.16
N ARG A 104 0.32 -9.23 -9.38
CA ARG A 104 -0.92 -8.53 -9.76
C ARG A 104 -0.75 -7.03 -9.92
N MET A 105 0.18 -6.42 -9.22
CA MET A 105 0.45 -4.99 -9.32
C MET A 105 1.35 -4.66 -10.51
N TRP A 106 2.37 -5.49 -10.76
CA TRP A 106 3.44 -5.12 -11.70
C TRP A 106 3.42 -5.87 -13.02
N ASN A 107 2.83 -7.07 -13.07
CA ASN A 107 2.75 -7.82 -14.33
C ASN A 107 1.63 -7.27 -15.23
N GLY A 108 1.91 -7.25 -16.52
CA GLY A 108 1.00 -6.73 -17.54
C GLY A 108 0.97 -5.19 -17.64
N ASN A 109 0.17 -4.70 -18.57
CA ASN A 109 0.09 -3.28 -18.92
C ASN A 109 -0.70 -2.46 -17.88
N LYS A 110 -1.68 -3.08 -17.22
CA LYS A 110 -2.47 -2.45 -16.15
C LYS A 110 -2.43 -3.31 -14.90
N PRO A 111 -2.28 -2.70 -13.71
CA PRO A 111 -2.38 -3.42 -12.45
C PRO A 111 -3.75 -4.08 -12.27
N GLN A 112 -3.75 -5.34 -11.80
CA GLN A 112 -4.96 -6.06 -11.39
C GLN A 112 -5.32 -5.79 -9.93
N SER A 113 -4.35 -5.33 -9.14
CA SER A 113 -4.54 -4.84 -7.76
C SER A 113 -3.51 -3.77 -7.47
N LEU A 114 -3.83 -2.87 -6.56
CA LEU A 114 -2.90 -1.86 -6.04
C LEU A 114 -2.45 -2.28 -4.65
N ALA A 115 -1.16 -2.13 -4.36
CA ALA A 115 -0.58 -2.47 -3.07
C ALA A 115 0.50 -1.45 -2.70
N PHE A 116 0.42 -0.92 -1.48
CA PHE A 116 1.32 0.12 -1.00
C PHE A 116 1.84 -0.21 0.39
N ILE A 117 3.08 0.15 0.66
CA ILE A 117 3.62 0.27 2.00
C ILE A 117 3.24 1.64 2.56
N VAL A 118 2.74 1.66 3.79
CA VAL A 118 2.52 2.89 4.54
C VAL A 118 3.82 3.28 5.20
N LYS A 119 4.31 4.48 4.94
CA LYS A 119 5.50 5.04 5.59
C LYS A 119 5.15 6.25 6.45
N GLU A 120 5.84 6.39 7.59
CA GLU A 120 5.85 7.56 8.46
C GLU A 120 7.30 7.89 8.80
N ASP A 121 7.73 9.13 8.56
CA ASP A 121 9.14 9.55 8.70
C ASP A 121 10.13 8.62 7.96
N GLY A 122 9.77 8.17 6.76
CA GLY A 122 10.57 7.23 5.95
C GLY A 122 10.54 5.77 6.40
N LYS A 123 10.01 5.46 7.59
CA LYS A 123 9.93 4.10 8.12
C LYS A 123 8.68 3.37 7.63
N SER A 124 8.80 2.11 7.26
CA SER A 124 7.67 1.25 6.93
C SER A 124 6.89 0.92 8.20
N VAL A 125 5.60 1.26 8.22
CA VAL A 125 4.73 1.16 9.41
C VAL A 125 3.44 0.37 9.14
N GLY A 126 3.19 -0.02 7.90
CA GLY A 126 1.97 -0.74 7.54
C GLY A 126 1.87 -1.03 6.05
N PHE A 127 0.74 -1.57 5.68
CA PHE A 127 0.39 -1.99 4.34
C PHE A 127 -1.07 -1.64 4.05
N VAL A 128 -1.36 -1.27 2.80
CA VAL A 128 -2.72 -1.08 2.28
C VAL A 128 -2.81 -1.56 0.83
N ALA A 129 -3.93 -2.15 0.45
CA ALA A 129 -4.16 -2.62 -0.92
C ALA A 129 -5.63 -2.48 -1.32
N ALA A 130 -5.88 -2.41 -2.63
CA ALA A 130 -7.21 -2.55 -3.22
C ALA A 130 -7.19 -3.59 -4.35
N GLY A 131 -8.22 -4.39 -4.44
CA GLY A 131 -8.36 -5.34 -5.55
C GLY A 131 -9.57 -6.26 -5.46
N PRO A 132 -9.94 -6.89 -6.58
CA PRO A 132 -9.41 -6.63 -7.94
C PRO A 132 -9.83 -5.24 -8.44
N VAL A 133 -8.97 -4.57 -9.23
CA VAL A 133 -9.27 -3.23 -9.78
C VAL A 133 -9.57 -3.27 -11.28
N ASP A 134 -9.15 -4.33 -11.96
CA ASP A 134 -9.28 -4.54 -13.41
C ASP A 134 -10.56 -5.28 -13.81
N ASN A 135 -11.32 -5.80 -12.86
CA ASN A 135 -12.57 -6.52 -13.14
C ASN A 135 -13.78 -5.56 -13.02
N PRO A 136 -14.42 -5.18 -14.14
CA PRO A 136 -15.55 -4.25 -14.13
C PRO A 136 -16.81 -4.82 -13.47
N SER A 137 -16.88 -6.15 -13.30
CA SER A 137 -18.00 -6.81 -12.59
C SER A 137 -17.82 -6.85 -11.07
N CYS A 138 -16.67 -6.40 -10.55
CA CYS A 138 -16.36 -6.43 -9.13
C CYS A 138 -15.99 -5.04 -8.62
N ASN A 139 -16.52 -4.68 -7.47
CA ASN A 139 -16.08 -3.50 -6.74
C ASN A 139 -14.85 -3.84 -5.89
N PRO A 140 -13.75 -3.09 -6.00
CA PRO A 140 -12.51 -3.41 -5.29
C PRO A 140 -12.67 -3.36 -3.77
N GLU A 141 -12.09 -4.34 -3.09
CA GLU A 141 -12.03 -4.35 -1.63
C GLU A 141 -10.71 -3.77 -1.14
N ILE A 142 -10.78 -2.93 -0.11
CA ILE A 142 -9.62 -2.36 0.58
C ILE A 142 -9.23 -3.23 1.77
N ALA A 143 -7.99 -3.74 1.75
CA ALA A 143 -7.34 -4.41 2.87
C ALA A 143 -6.22 -3.54 3.44
N ARG A 144 -6.06 -3.50 4.77
CA ARG A 144 -4.97 -2.75 5.42
C ARG A 144 -4.54 -3.38 6.73
N VAL A 145 -3.26 -3.28 7.02
CA VAL A 145 -2.65 -3.68 8.29
C VAL A 145 -1.63 -2.63 8.69
N ILE A 146 -1.69 -2.17 9.94
CA ILE A 146 -0.67 -1.30 10.55
C ILE A 146 0.08 -2.13 11.57
N ASP A 147 1.41 -2.03 11.58
CA ASP A 147 2.23 -2.66 12.62
C ASP A 147 1.74 -2.20 14.01
N LYS A 148 1.60 -3.13 14.93
CA LYS A 148 1.12 -2.88 16.29
C LYS A 148 1.89 -1.76 16.99
N LYS A 149 3.19 -1.66 16.75
CA LYS A 149 4.07 -0.61 17.33
C LYS A 149 3.63 0.81 16.94
N PHE A 150 2.91 0.94 15.83
CA PHE A 150 2.44 2.22 15.29
C PHE A 150 0.91 2.37 15.35
N ALA A 151 0.23 1.45 16.02
CA ALA A 151 -1.23 1.50 16.15
C ALA A 151 -1.70 2.73 16.96
N GLY A 152 -2.94 3.17 16.70
CA GLY A 152 -3.55 4.30 17.43
C GLY A 152 -3.18 5.70 16.90
N LYS A 153 -2.21 5.83 15.99
CA LYS A 153 -1.72 7.12 15.45
C LYS A 153 -2.47 7.62 14.20
N GLY A 154 -3.63 7.04 13.87
CA GLY A 154 -4.41 7.44 12.69
C GLY A 154 -3.90 6.91 11.34
N LEU A 155 -2.83 6.12 11.32
CA LEU A 155 -2.21 5.60 10.10
C LEU A 155 -3.16 4.73 9.27
N GLY A 156 -4.04 3.95 9.90
CA GLY A 156 -5.05 3.17 9.18
C GLY A 156 -6.07 4.05 8.45
N THR A 157 -6.44 5.20 9.03
CA THR A 157 -7.31 6.19 8.39
C THR A 157 -6.58 6.89 7.25
N PHE A 158 -5.33 7.32 7.48
CA PHE A 158 -4.48 7.91 6.44
C PHE A 158 -4.36 6.97 5.24
N ALA A 159 -3.97 5.71 5.46
CA ALA A 159 -3.80 4.72 4.41
C ALA A 159 -5.08 4.51 3.58
N ALA A 160 -6.24 4.40 4.25
CA ALA A 160 -7.51 4.26 3.56
C ALA A 160 -7.86 5.51 2.74
N LYS A 161 -7.72 6.73 3.31
CA LYS A 161 -8.00 7.98 2.59
C LYS A 161 -7.12 8.14 1.34
N LYS A 162 -5.83 7.91 1.47
CA LYS A 162 -4.91 8.05 0.33
C LYS A 162 -5.17 7.01 -0.75
N LEU A 163 -5.49 5.77 -0.37
CA LEU A 163 -5.88 4.75 -1.35
C LEU A 163 -7.20 5.13 -2.06
N VAL A 164 -8.18 5.67 -1.33
CA VAL A 164 -9.41 6.21 -1.93
C VAL A 164 -9.09 7.31 -2.94
N SER A 165 -8.19 8.25 -2.61
CA SER A 165 -7.78 9.32 -3.53
C SER A 165 -7.14 8.78 -4.82
N VAL A 166 -6.28 7.77 -4.71
CA VAL A 166 -5.71 7.07 -5.89
C VAL A 166 -6.84 6.44 -6.72
N MET A 167 -7.74 5.70 -6.08
CA MET A 167 -8.83 5.03 -6.77
C MET A 167 -9.79 6.02 -7.44
N GLN A 168 -10.06 7.16 -6.79
CA GLN A 168 -10.88 8.23 -7.35
C GLN A 168 -10.23 8.84 -8.59
N GLU A 169 -8.93 9.12 -8.55
CA GLU A 169 -8.18 9.61 -9.70
C GLU A 169 -8.24 8.62 -10.88
N LEU A 170 -7.99 7.33 -10.62
CA LEU A 170 -8.01 6.30 -11.67
C LEU A 170 -9.40 6.10 -12.28
N LYS A 171 -10.46 6.29 -11.48
CA LYS A 171 -11.84 6.28 -11.96
C LYS A 171 -12.13 7.52 -12.82
N SER A 172 -11.74 8.72 -12.37
CA SER A 172 -11.96 9.98 -13.11
C SER A 172 -11.29 9.99 -14.47
N LEU A 173 -10.15 9.32 -14.59
CA LEU A 173 -9.43 9.12 -15.87
C LEU A 173 -10.03 7.99 -16.74
N GLY A 174 -11.09 7.32 -16.29
CA GLY A 174 -11.72 6.21 -17.02
C GLY A 174 -10.86 4.95 -17.11
N ILE A 175 -9.79 4.85 -16.31
CA ILE A 175 -8.86 3.72 -16.34
C ILE A 175 -9.52 2.45 -15.79
N TYR A 176 -10.32 2.60 -14.74
CA TYR A 176 -11.11 1.52 -14.14
C TYR A 176 -12.58 1.90 -14.01
N LYS A 177 -13.45 0.88 -14.15
CA LYS A 177 -14.91 1.02 -14.04
C LYS A 177 -15.41 0.24 -12.83
N TYR A 178 -15.58 0.93 -11.71
CA TYR A 178 -16.24 0.42 -10.49
C TYR A 178 -17.15 1.50 -9.91
N GLU A 179 -18.22 1.08 -9.23
CA GLU A 179 -19.21 2.01 -8.67
C GLU A 179 -18.79 2.54 -7.31
N TYR A 180 -18.24 1.67 -6.48
CA TYR A 180 -17.83 1.98 -5.11
C TYR A 180 -16.64 1.11 -4.69
N LEU A 181 -16.01 1.47 -3.58
CA LEU A 181 -15.03 0.62 -2.92
C LEU A 181 -15.69 -0.11 -1.75
N ILE A 182 -15.19 -1.29 -1.44
CA ILE A 182 -15.64 -2.11 -0.32
C ILE A 182 -14.54 -2.16 0.73
N SER A 183 -14.92 -2.19 2.01
CA SER A 183 -14.06 -2.63 3.10
C SER A 183 -14.91 -3.51 4.02
N THR A 184 -14.38 -4.65 4.40
CA THR A 184 -15.00 -5.53 5.39
C THR A 184 -14.31 -5.42 6.74
N SER A 185 -15.03 -5.70 7.81
CA SER A 185 -14.47 -5.73 9.16
C SER A 185 -15.31 -6.61 10.08
N LYS A 186 -14.65 -7.40 10.93
CA LYS A 186 -15.35 -8.11 12.00
C LYS A 186 -16.09 -7.12 12.91
N PRO A 187 -17.32 -7.45 13.36
CA PRO A 187 -18.15 -6.51 14.11
C PRO A 187 -17.50 -5.93 15.37
N ASN A 188 -16.65 -6.68 16.03
CA ASN A 188 -15.92 -6.27 17.24
C ASN A 188 -14.56 -5.60 16.97
N ASN A 189 -14.15 -5.42 15.69
CA ASN A 189 -12.93 -4.70 15.34
C ASN A 189 -13.20 -3.17 15.26
N LEU A 190 -13.37 -2.54 16.43
CA LEU A 190 -13.69 -1.11 16.53
C LEU A 190 -12.63 -0.22 15.88
N ALA A 191 -11.35 -0.58 16.00
CA ALA A 191 -10.25 0.20 15.41
C ALA A 191 -10.36 0.25 13.88
N SER A 192 -10.59 -0.89 13.22
CA SER A 192 -10.80 -0.96 11.78
C SER A 192 -12.05 -0.18 11.36
N ARG A 193 -13.18 -0.40 12.06
CA ARG A 193 -14.45 0.27 11.78
C ARG A 193 -14.31 1.80 11.87
N ASN A 194 -13.76 2.30 12.96
CA ASN A 194 -13.59 3.74 13.16
C ASN A 194 -12.66 4.36 12.11
N SER A 195 -11.58 3.66 11.72
CA SER A 195 -10.66 4.18 10.72
C SER A 195 -11.27 4.23 9.33
N ILE A 196 -12.14 3.27 8.97
CA ILE A 196 -12.76 3.25 7.65
C ILE A 196 -13.90 4.27 7.55
N LEU A 197 -14.68 4.47 8.61
CA LEU A 197 -15.70 5.53 8.68
C LEU A 197 -15.07 6.92 8.58
N LYS A 198 -13.94 7.16 9.28
CA LYS A 198 -13.16 8.41 9.17
C LYS A 198 -12.53 8.61 7.78
N ALA A 199 -12.41 7.55 7.00
CA ALA A 199 -11.97 7.63 5.60
C ALA A 199 -13.11 7.91 4.62
N GLY A 200 -14.35 8.12 5.09
CA GLY A 200 -15.50 8.50 4.28
C GLY A 200 -16.38 7.32 3.83
N PHE A 201 -16.08 6.11 4.27
CA PHE A 201 -16.96 4.97 4.00
C PHE A 201 -18.23 5.06 4.83
N THR A 202 -19.32 4.59 4.26
CA THR A 202 -20.62 4.46 4.94
C THR A 202 -20.96 3.00 5.15
N THR A 203 -21.76 2.70 6.16
CA THR A 203 -22.33 1.37 6.37
C THR A 203 -23.83 1.43 6.14
N LYS A 204 -24.33 0.66 5.20
CA LYS A 204 -25.71 0.17 5.28
C LYS A 204 -25.60 -1.15 6.02
N GLU A 205 -26.42 -1.38 7.02
CA GLU A 205 -26.36 -2.53 7.96
C GLU A 205 -26.39 -3.91 7.27
N SER A 206 -25.42 -4.18 6.41
CA SER A 206 -25.25 -5.47 5.79
C SER A 206 -24.13 -6.23 6.51
N ILE A 207 -24.53 -7.31 7.16
CA ILE A 207 -23.61 -8.32 7.65
C ILE A 207 -23.56 -9.41 6.59
N ILE A 208 -22.36 -9.72 6.11
CA ILE A 208 -22.15 -10.88 5.24
C ILE A 208 -21.51 -12.00 6.05
N LYS A 209 -21.91 -13.22 5.74
CA LYS A 209 -21.23 -14.41 6.26
C LYS A 209 -20.14 -14.81 5.30
N THR A 210 -18.90 -14.75 5.75
CA THR A 210 -17.71 -15.20 5.00
C THR A 210 -17.22 -16.53 5.56
N GLU A 211 -16.24 -17.14 4.92
CA GLU A 211 -15.51 -18.29 5.45
C GLU A 211 -14.82 -17.98 6.79
N PHE A 212 -14.59 -16.71 7.10
CA PHE A 212 -13.97 -16.22 8.34
C PHE A 212 -14.99 -15.76 9.40
N GLY A 213 -16.28 -15.97 9.17
CA GLY A 213 -17.37 -15.60 10.07
C GLY A 213 -18.15 -14.37 9.60
N ASN A 214 -18.90 -13.76 10.52
CA ASN A 214 -19.70 -12.57 10.21
C ASN A 214 -18.82 -11.33 10.06
N GLU A 215 -19.02 -10.58 8.98
CA GLU A 215 -18.32 -9.33 8.71
C GLU A 215 -19.31 -8.22 8.34
N LYS A 216 -19.04 -7.00 8.80
CA LYS A 216 -19.75 -5.79 8.36
C LYS A 216 -19.12 -5.25 7.09
N VAL A 217 -19.97 -4.83 6.15
CA VAL A 217 -19.56 -4.23 4.88
C VAL A 217 -19.69 -2.73 4.96
N TYR A 218 -18.65 -2.04 4.49
CA TYR A 218 -18.57 -0.59 4.34
C TYR A 218 -18.37 -0.26 2.88
N LYS A 219 -19.05 0.75 2.38
CA LYS A 219 -18.95 1.21 1.00
C LYS A 219 -18.51 2.67 0.95
N TYR A 220 -17.62 2.97 0.02
CA TYR A 220 -17.27 4.34 -0.37
C TYR A 220 -17.81 4.58 -1.77
N HIS A 221 -18.79 5.46 -1.90
CA HIS A 221 -19.33 5.88 -3.18
C HIS A 221 -18.55 7.10 -3.67
N PHE A 222 -18.13 7.04 -4.91
CA PHE A 222 -17.45 8.17 -5.56
C PHE A 222 -18.50 9.22 -5.94
N SER A 223 -18.24 10.47 -5.55
CA SER A 223 -19.00 11.64 -6.00
C SER A 223 -18.61 12.06 -7.41
#